data_2856d1811510c580e91165e7f52c550c
#
_entry.id   2856d1811510c580e91165e7f52c550c
#
_cell.length_a   1.000
_cell.length_b   1.000
_cell.length_c   1.000
_cell.angle_alpha   90.00
_cell.angle_beta   90.00
_cell.angle_gamma   90.00
#
_symmetry.space_group_name_H-M   'P 1'
#
loop_
_entity.id
_entity.type
_entity.pdbx_description
1 polymer ?
#
loop_
_entity_poly.entity_id
_entity_poly.type
_entity_poly.pdbx_seq_one_letter_code
_entity_poly.pdbx_strand_id
1 'polypeptide(L)'
;MSLKEDINFSLWCDFIERDFLETRFKEIIKKKIIQGATSNPAIFESSITNSLAYKQQLDMLQANNAKTIYEELALTDIKRAAALLSDLHKNDADDGFISIEVDPLLCDDAAGTIEEGVRLYSSISADNVMIKIPATQAGYIAMRELTSKGINVNATLIFSPEQAIKCT
;
A
#
# COMPACT_ATOMS: atom_id res chain seq x y z
N MET A 1 9.12 0.90 -25.92
CA MET A 1 7.71 1.29 -25.95
C MET A 1 7.10 0.77 -24.65
N SER A 2 6.68 1.66 -23.77
CA SER A 2 6.06 1.30 -22.50
C SER A 2 4.71 2.02 -22.38
N LEU A 3 3.76 1.44 -21.62
CA LEU A 3 2.45 2.06 -21.40
C LEU A 3 2.58 3.47 -20.80
N LYS A 4 3.59 3.69 -19.98
CA LYS A 4 3.86 5.01 -19.38
C LYS A 4 4.25 6.03 -20.46
N GLU A 5 5.17 5.66 -21.36
CA GLU A 5 5.64 6.55 -22.44
C GLU A 5 4.58 6.82 -23.50
N ASP A 6 3.79 5.79 -23.86
CA ASP A 6 2.83 5.88 -24.97
C ASP A 6 1.52 6.58 -24.59
N ILE A 7 0.99 6.33 -23.38
CA ILE A 7 -0.33 6.80 -22.95
C ILE A 7 -0.37 7.33 -21.51
N ASN A 8 0.78 7.59 -20.91
CA ASN A 8 0.94 8.02 -19.52
C ASN A 8 0.21 7.11 -18.50
N PHE A 9 0.26 5.79 -18.72
CA PHE A 9 -0.37 4.80 -17.85
C PHE A 9 0.67 4.15 -16.95
N SER A 10 0.51 4.33 -15.63
CA SER A 10 1.37 3.72 -14.61
C SER A 10 0.88 2.31 -14.27
N LEU A 11 1.67 1.30 -14.60
CA LEU A 11 1.39 -0.09 -14.26
C LEU A 11 1.91 -0.39 -12.86
N TRP A 12 1.07 -0.97 -12.00
CA TRP A 12 1.40 -1.29 -10.62
C TRP A 12 1.50 -2.79 -10.39
N CYS A 13 2.46 -3.19 -9.55
CA CYS A 13 2.61 -4.56 -9.08
C CYS A 13 1.62 -4.81 -7.93
N ASP A 14 0.68 -5.75 -8.12
CA ASP A 14 -0.26 -6.17 -7.08
C ASP A 14 0.26 -7.42 -6.36
N PHE A 15 1.47 -7.35 -5.83
CA PHE A 15 2.09 -8.43 -5.07
C PHE A 15 3.24 -7.90 -4.20
N ILE A 16 3.23 -8.26 -2.92
CA ILE A 16 4.28 -7.96 -1.94
C ILE A 16 4.61 -9.22 -1.15
N GLU A 17 5.88 -9.60 -1.18
CA GLU A 17 6.44 -10.69 -0.40
C GLU A 17 7.94 -10.41 -0.19
N ARG A 18 8.47 -10.78 0.95
CA ARG A 18 9.81 -10.36 1.42
C ARG A 18 10.95 -10.75 0.48
N ASP A 19 11.03 -12.02 0.08
CA ASP A 19 12.07 -12.48 -0.85
C ASP A 19 11.86 -11.95 -2.27
N PHE A 20 10.59 -11.80 -2.68
CA PHE A 20 10.26 -11.16 -3.96
C PHE A 20 10.75 -9.71 -4.03
N LEU A 21 10.61 -8.94 -2.95
CA LEU A 21 11.12 -7.56 -2.88
C LEU A 21 12.62 -7.50 -3.10
N GLU A 22 13.38 -8.46 -2.57
CA GLU A 22 14.83 -8.49 -2.68
C GLU A 22 15.35 -9.02 -4.03
N THR A 23 14.52 -9.67 -4.80
CA THR A 23 14.87 -10.35 -6.05
C THR A 23 14.14 -9.74 -7.25
N ARG A 24 13.04 -10.34 -7.66
CA ARG A 24 12.31 -10.02 -8.89
C ARG A 24 11.72 -8.60 -8.89
N PHE A 25 11.30 -8.08 -7.74
CA PHE A 25 10.77 -6.72 -7.66
C PHE A 25 11.80 -5.67 -8.11
N LYS A 26 13.05 -5.80 -7.66
CA LYS A 26 14.16 -4.95 -8.12
C LYS A 26 14.39 -5.03 -9.62
N GLU A 27 14.27 -6.23 -10.19
CA GLU A 27 14.45 -6.43 -11.63
C GLU A 27 13.37 -5.73 -12.46
N ILE A 28 12.08 -5.85 -12.05
CA ILE A 28 10.97 -5.25 -12.79
C ILE A 28 10.96 -3.72 -12.66
N ILE A 29 11.41 -3.18 -11.51
CA ILE A 29 11.68 -1.73 -11.36
C ILE A 29 12.79 -1.29 -12.32
N LYS A 30 13.94 -1.96 -12.28
CA LYS A 30 15.10 -1.63 -13.15
C LYS A 30 14.75 -1.68 -14.63
N LYS A 31 13.89 -2.62 -15.04
CA LYS A 31 13.39 -2.75 -16.42
C LYS A 31 12.28 -1.76 -16.75
N LYS A 32 11.87 -0.89 -15.82
CA LYS A 32 10.77 0.07 -15.97
C LYS A 32 9.44 -0.58 -16.37
N ILE A 33 9.21 -1.83 -15.92
CA ILE A 33 7.97 -2.57 -16.19
C ILE A 33 6.83 -2.03 -15.36
N ILE A 34 7.12 -1.64 -14.10
CA ILE A 34 6.15 -1.09 -13.16
C ILE A 34 6.56 0.32 -12.73
N GLN A 35 5.57 1.12 -12.36
CA GLN A 35 5.71 2.47 -11.84
C GLN A 35 5.27 2.60 -10.38
N GLY A 36 4.69 1.56 -9.81
CA GLY A 36 4.25 1.52 -8.42
C GLY A 36 3.92 0.11 -7.97
N ALA A 37 3.48 -0.02 -6.72
CA ALA A 37 3.01 -1.29 -6.19
C ALA A 37 1.85 -1.09 -5.20
N THR A 38 1.08 -2.14 -5.00
CA THR A 38 -0.01 -2.16 -4.03
C THR A 38 -0.02 -3.46 -3.25
N SER A 39 -0.65 -3.44 -2.10
CA SER A 39 -0.87 -4.61 -1.25
C SER A 39 -2.32 -4.70 -0.82
N ASN A 40 -2.71 -5.84 -0.31
CA ASN A 40 -3.97 -6.05 0.39
C ASN A 40 -3.82 -7.16 1.44
N PRO A 41 -4.76 -7.30 2.39
CA PRO A 41 -4.67 -8.31 3.44
C PRO A 41 -4.51 -9.73 2.95
N ALA A 42 -5.18 -10.13 1.86
CA ALA A 42 -5.10 -11.50 1.32
C ALA A 42 -3.72 -11.81 0.73
N ILE A 43 -3.07 -10.84 0.09
CA ILE A 43 -1.70 -10.98 -0.41
C ILE A 43 -0.75 -11.20 0.77
N PHE A 44 -0.84 -10.39 1.83
CA PHE A 44 0.00 -10.55 3.00
C PHE A 44 -0.27 -11.86 3.74
N GLU A 45 -1.52 -12.26 3.93
CA GLU A 45 -1.88 -13.54 4.53
C GLU A 45 -1.21 -14.70 3.78
N SER A 46 -1.35 -14.73 2.46
CA SER A 46 -0.71 -15.75 1.61
C SER A 46 0.82 -15.71 1.71
N SER A 47 1.41 -14.53 1.65
CA SER A 47 2.87 -14.36 1.71
C SER A 47 3.43 -14.82 3.06
N ILE A 48 2.85 -14.37 4.16
CA ILE A 48 3.29 -14.70 5.53
C ILE A 48 3.14 -16.20 5.80
N THR A 49 2.05 -16.81 5.33
CA THR A 49 1.76 -18.23 5.57
C THR A 49 2.67 -19.15 4.77
N ASN A 50 3.02 -18.77 3.54
CA ASN A 50 3.70 -19.66 2.60
C ASN A 50 5.22 -19.41 2.46
N SER A 51 5.76 -18.31 3.03
CA SER A 51 7.18 -17.99 2.90
C SER A 51 7.93 -18.11 4.22
N LEU A 52 9.05 -18.78 4.18
CA LEU A 52 9.96 -18.90 5.33
C LEU A 52 10.67 -17.57 5.68
N ALA A 53 10.64 -16.61 4.79
CA ALA A 53 11.25 -15.29 4.99
C ALA A 53 10.66 -14.51 6.18
N TYR A 54 9.47 -14.86 6.62
CA TYR A 54 8.80 -14.23 7.77
C TYR A 54 9.12 -14.91 9.12
N LYS A 55 9.67 -16.13 9.10
CA LYS A 55 9.84 -16.94 10.31
C LYS A 55 10.58 -16.22 11.44
N GLN A 56 11.69 -15.59 11.14
CA GLN A 56 12.50 -14.92 12.18
C GLN A 56 11.71 -13.80 12.88
N GLN A 57 11.00 -12.95 12.13
CA GLN A 57 10.21 -11.88 12.71
C GLN A 57 8.96 -12.40 13.43
N LEU A 58 8.32 -13.45 12.91
CA LEU A 58 7.22 -14.15 13.59
C LEU A 58 7.66 -14.67 14.96
N ASP A 59 8.83 -15.33 15.04
CA ASP A 59 9.37 -15.86 16.29
C ASP A 59 9.59 -14.74 17.33
N MET A 60 9.97 -13.53 16.90
CA MET A 60 10.14 -12.35 17.79
C MET A 60 8.82 -11.76 18.26
N LEU A 61 7.75 -11.91 17.49
CA LEU A 61 6.46 -11.29 17.74
C LEU A 61 5.45 -12.19 18.43
N GLN A 62 5.80 -13.42 18.78
CA GLN A 62 4.89 -14.45 19.33
C GLN A 62 4.08 -14.03 20.56
N ALA A 63 4.57 -13.06 21.35
CA ALA A 63 3.86 -12.54 22.53
C ALA A 63 2.73 -11.56 22.20
N ASN A 64 2.61 -11.12 20.93
CA ASN A 64 1.62 -10.14 20.49
C ASN A 64 0.34 -10.82 19.98
N ASN A 65 -0.74 -10.04 19.88
CA ASN A 65 -1.96 -10.51 19.22
C ASN A 65 -1.78 -10.59 17.69
N ALA A 66 -2.67 -11.32 17.01
CA ALA A 66 -2.57 -11.57 15.58
C ALA A 66 -2.58 -10.29 14.72
N LYS A 67 -3.38 -9.26 15.09
CA LYS A 67 -3.43 -7.98 14.37
C LYS A 67 -2.08 -7.26 14.45
N THR A 68 -1.49 -7.19 15.62
CA THR A 68 -0.16 -6.57 15.81
C THR A 68 0.91 -7.31 15.03
N ILE A 69 0.91 -8.64 15.07
CA ILE A 69 1.87 -9.46 14.30
C ILE A 69 1.75 -9.17 12.80
N TYR A 70 0.53 -9.23 12.27
CA TYR A 70 0.26 -8.94 10.86
C TYR A 70 0.75 -7.55 10.47
N GLU A 71 0.40 -6.54 11.27
CA GLU A 71 0.75 -5.15 10.97
C GLU A 71 2.25 -4.90 10.99
N GLU A 72 2.98 -5.43 11.97
CA GLU A 72 4.44 -5.28 12.05
C GLU A 72 5.16 -5.94 10.86
N LEU A 73 4.67 -7.09 10.40
CA LEU A 73 5.19 -7.76 9.21
C LEU A 73 4.91 -6.94 7.95
N ALA A 74 3.65 -6.48 7.79
CA ALA A 74 3.24 -5.67 6.66
C ALA A 74 4.00 -4.33 6.59
N LEU A 75 4.13 -3.61 7.73
CA LEU A 75 4.87 -2.36 7.80
C LEU A 75 6.35 -2.54 7.43
N THR A 76 6.97 -3.65 7.83
CA THR A 76 8.35 -3.97 7.45
C THR A 76 8.49 -4.06 5.93
N ASP A 77 7.59 -4.77 5.26
CA ASP A 77 7.67 -4.99 3.83
C ASP A 77 7.24 -3.75 3.02
N ILE A 78 6.25 -2.98 3.50
CA ILE A 78 5.85 -1.71 2.88
C ILE A 78 6.97 -0.68 2.95
N LYS A 79 7.63 -0.52 4.08
CA LYS A 79 8.82 0.34 4.21
C LYS A 79 9.92 -0.04 3.22
N ARG A 80 10.13 -1.35 3.08
CA ARG A 80 11.11 -1.87 2.12
C ARG A 80 10.72 -1.58 0.68
N ALA A 81 9.46 -1.81 0.31
CA ALA A 81 8.94 -1.50 -1.02
C ALA A 81 9.03 0.00 -1.32
N ALA A 82 8.65 0.87 -0.37
CA ALA A 82 8.78 2.32 -0.50
C ALA A 82 10.23 2.74 -0.79
N ALA A 83 11.19 2.18 -0.05
CA ALA A 83 12.60 2.45 -0.27
C ALA A 83 13.09 2.01 -1.66
N LEU A 84 12.63 0.86 -2.15
CA LEU A 84 12.98 0.35 -3.49
C LEU A 84 12.38 1.18 -4.62
N LEU A 85 11.20 1.76 -4.41
CA LEU A 85 10.49 2.60 -5.37
C LEU A 85 10.90 4.09 -5.32
N SER A 86 11.67 4.50 -4.29
CA SER A 86 11.97 5.90 -4.01
C SER A 86 12.64 6.64 -5.17
N ASP A 87 13.49 5.98 -5.94
CA ASP A 87 14.16 6.60 -7.09
C ASP A 87 13.19 6.85 -8.26
N LEU A 88 12.18 5.99 -8.45
CA LEU A 88 11.10 6.29 -9.40
C LEU A 88 10.34 7.54 -8.98
N HIS A 89 9.96 7.64 -7.70
CA HIS A 89 9.22 8.79 -7.16
C HIS A 89 10.01 10.11 -7.23
N LYS A 90 11.31 10.07 -6.97
CA LYS A 90 12.18 11.27 -7.11
C LYS A 90 12.29 11.75 -8.55
N ASN A 91 12.22 10.83 -9.52
CA ASN A 91 12.31 11.16 -10.94
C ASN A 91 10.97 11.62 -11.53
N ASP A 92 9.86 11.11 -11.01
CA ASP A 92 8.50 11.47 -11.41
C ASP A 92 7.60 11.40 -10.18
N ALA A 93 7.08 12.55 -9.73
CA ALA A 93 6.26 12.66 -8.52
C ALA A 93 4.93 11.90 -8.62
N ASP A 94 4.50 11.53 -9.82
CA ASP A 94 3.28 10.76 -10.07
C ASP A 94 3.53 9.24 -10.05
N ASP A 95 4.79 8.81 -9.99
CA ASP A 95 5.19 7.40 -9.99
C ASP A 95 5.90 7.00 -8.67
N GLY A 96 6.25 5.74 -8.54
CA GLY A 96 7.05 5.21 -7.43
C GLY A 96 6.32 5.05 -6.10
N PHE A 97 4.99 5.02 -6.12
CA PHE A 97 4.18 4.81 -4.92
C PHE A 97 4.04 3.33 -4.55
N ILE A 98 3.89 3.10 -3.24
CA ILE A 98 3.38 1.86 -2.65
C ILE A 98 2.15 2.17 -1.81
N SER A 99 1.11 1.34 -1.87
CA SER A 99 -0.07 1.51 -1.01
C SER A 99 -0.22 0.41 0.02
N ILE A 100 -0.70 0.80 1.22
CA ILE A 100 -1.12 -0.08 2.30
C ILE A 100 -2.60 0.17 2.62
N GLU A 101 -3.38 -0.90 2.77
CA GLU A 101 -4.80 -0.84 3.06
C GLU A 101 -5.06 -0.70 4.55
N VAL A 102 -6.03 0.15 4.92
CA VAL A 102 -6.56 0.22 6.29
C VAL A 102 -7.30 -1.08 6.64
N ASP A 103 -7.51 -1.32 7.94
CA ASP A 103 -8.26 -2.49 8.41
C ASP A 103 -9.65 -2.55 7.76
N PRO A 104 -10.00 -3.64 7.04
CA PRO A 104 -11.30 -3.78 6.41
C PRO A 104 -12.49 -3.68 7.38
N LEU A 105 -12.28 -3.95 8.67
CA LEU A 105 -13.31 -3.81 9.70
C LEU A 105 -13.72 -2.36 9.96
N LEU A 106 -12.96 -1.39 9.46
CA LEU A 106 -13.25 0.05 9.55
C LEU A 106 -14.05 0.59 8.36
N CYS A 107 -14.52 -0.27 7.46
CA CYS A 107 -15.18 0.14 6.20
C CYS A 107 -16.40 1.05 6.39
N ASP A 108 -17.06 1.01 7.54
CA ASP A 108 -18.22 1.83 7.91
C ASP A 108 -17.89 2.86 9.03
N ASP A 109 -16.63 2.94 9.46
CA ASP A 109 -16.16 3.87 10.50
C ASP A 109 -15.17 4.89 9.91
N ALA A 110 -15.67 6.07 9.60
CA ALA A 110 -14.84 7.14 9.04
C ALA A 110 -13.77 7.64 10.03
N ALA A 111 -14.11 7.78 11.32
CA ALA A 111 -13.18 8.28 12.33
C ALA A 111 -12.04 7.28 12.56
N GLY A 112 -12.37 6.00 12.73
CA GLY A 112 -11.38 4.93 12.86
C GLY A 112 -10.49 4.81 11.62
N THR A 113 -11.05 4.92 10.42
CA THR A 113 -10.28 4.90 9.16
C THR A 113 -9.29 6.08 9.08
N ILE A 114 -9.70 7.28 9.49
CA ILE A 114 -8.83 8.47 9.52
C ILE A 114 -7.69 8.28 10.51
N GLU A 115 -8.00 7.86 11.74
CA GLU A 115 -7.01 7.62 12.79
C GLU A 115 -5.98 6.57 12.35
N GLU A 116 -6.44 5.45 11.82
CA GLU A 116 -5.56 4.39 11.33
C GLU A 116 -4.72 4.85 10.14
N GLY A 117 -5.31 5.57 9.18
CA GLY A 117 -4.59 6.11 8.03
C GLY A 117 -3.45 7.05 8.42
N VAL A 118 -3.70 7.98 9.36
CA VAL A 118 -2.65 8.87 9.91
C VAL A 118 -1.58 8.06 10.62
N ARG A 119 -1.96 7.07 11.42
CA ARG A 119 -1.04 6.23 12.17
C ARG A 119 -0.13 5.39 11.27
N LEU A 120 -0.71 4.72 10.26
CA LEU A 120 0.04 3.93 9.28
C LEU A 120 1.01 4.81 8.49
N TYR A 121 0.54 5.95 7.97
CA TYR A 121 1.39 6.88 7.23
C TYR A 121 2.58 7.35 8.06
N SER A 122 2.32 7.77 9.32
CA SER A 122 3.36 8.20 10.24
C SER A 122 4.34 7.07 10.60
N SER A 123 3.84 5.86 10.78
CA SER A 123 4.66 4.69 11.11
C SER A 123 5.58 4.28 9.96
N ILE A 124 5.12 4.41 8.71
CA ILE A 124 5.94 4.11 7.52
C ILE A 124 6.97 5.18 7.29
N SER A 125 6.60 6.46 7.46
CA SER A 125 7.49 7.63 7.36
C SER A 125 8.24 7.69 6.01
N ALA A 126 7.49 7.56 4.90
CA ALA A 126 8.01 7.67 3.54
C ALA A 126 7.05 8.50 2.68
N ASP A 127 7.57 9.40 1.85
CA ASP A 127 6.78 10.34 1.06
C ASP A 127 5.97 9.64 -0.07
N ASN A 128 6.48 8.50 -0.54
CA ASN A 128 5.90 7.71 -1.62
C ASN A 128 4.96 6.59 -1.14
N VAL A 129 4.23 6.84 -0.06
CA VAL A 129 3.22 5.92 0.46
C VAL A 129 1.83 6.50 0.25
N MET A 130 0.90 5.65 -0.16
CA MET A 130 -0.53 5.94 -0.20
C MET A 130 -1.28 5.08 0.81
N ILE A 131 -2.26 5.67 1.48
CA ILE A 131 -3.21 4.93 2.30
C ILE A 131 -4.35 4.46 1.41
N LYS A 132 -4.54 3.14 1.33
CA LYS A 132 -5.56 2.51 0.50
C LYS A 132 -6.86 2.40 1.27
N ILE A 133 -7.94 2.98 0.72
CA ILE A 133 -9.23 3.13 1.40
C ILE A 133 -10.36 2.66 0.47
N PRO A 134 -11.30 1.82 0.96
CA PRO A 134 -12.42 1.36 0.15
C PRO A 134 -13.43 2.50 -0.13
N ALA A 135 -14.05 2.46 -1.32
CA ALA A 135 -15.05 3.43 -1.79
C ALA A 135 -16.42 3.21 -1.10
N THR A 136 -16.48 3.41 0.22
CA THR A 136 -17.68 3.41 1.06
C THR A 136 -18.07 4.83 1.47
N GLN A 137 -19.25 5.02 2.09
CA GLN A 137 -19.63 6.35 2.59
C GLN A 137 -18.65 6.87 3.66
N ALA A 138 -18.21 6.01 4.57
CA ALA A 138 -17.18 6.32 5.56
C ALA A 138 -15.82 6.57 4.88
N GLY A 139 -15.49 5.75 3.86
CA GLY A 139 -14.26 5.88 3.07
C GLY A 139 -14.14 7.23 2.37
N TYR A 140 -15.21 7.77 1.76
CA TYR A 140 -15.16 9.09 1.11
C TYR A 140 -14.85 10.21 2.10
N ILE A 141 -15.39 10.13 3.32
CA ILE A 141 -15.09 11.11 4.39
C ILE A 141 -13.61 11.00 4.78
N ALA A 142 -13.12 9.77 4.96
CA ALA A 142 -11.73 9.51 5.33
C ALA A 142 -10.75 9.94 4.24
N MET A 143 -11.02 9.64 2.97
CA MET A 143 -10.20 10.07 1.82
C MET A 143 -10.02 11.57 1.80
N ARG A 144 -11.12 12.33 1.91
CA ARG A 144 -11.11 13.80 1.94
C ARG A 144 -10.27 14.33 3.10
N GLU A 145 -10.46 13.78 4.29
CA GLU A 145 -9.74 14.24 5.50
C GLU A 145 -8.25 13.93 5.42
N LEU A 146 -7.86 12.74 4.99
CA LEU A 146 -6.45 12.37 4.84
C LEU A 146 -5.76 13.20 3.74
N THR A 147 -6.42 13.40 2.61
CA THR A 147 -5.90 14.26 1.53
C THR A 147 -5.72 15.71 2.00
N SER A 148 -6.64 16.23 2.82
CA SER A 148 -6.51 17.59 3.40
C SER A 148 -5.30 17.72 4.35
N LYS A 149 -4.82 16.62 4.89
CA LYS A 149 -3.60 16.54 5.72
C LYS A 149 -2.32 16.30 4.90
N GLY A 150 -2.42 16.25 3.57
CA GLY A 150 -1.30 15.96 2.67
C GLY A 150 -0.91 14.48 2.61
N ILE A 151 -1.79 13.57 3.05
CA ILE A 151 -1.58 12.13 2.96
C ILE A 151 -2.16 11.63 1.63
N ASN A 152 -1.33 10.98 0.82
CA ASN A 152 -1.76 10.40 -0.44
C ASN A 152 -2.70 9.22 -0.20
N VAL A 153 -3.78 9.15 -1.00
CA VAL A 153 -4.82 8.13 -0.90
C VAL A 153 -4.90 7.31 -2.19
N ASN A 154 -5.05 6.02 -2.05
CA ASN A 154 -5.39 5.08 -3.11
C ASN A 154 -6.83 4.59 -2.90
N ALA A 155 -7.80 5.12 -3.66
CA ALA A 155 -9.19 4.68 -3.59
C ALA A 155 -9.33 3.29 -4.21
N THR A 156 -9.93 2.35 -3.47
CA THR A 156 -10.10 0.96 -3.91
C THR A 156 -11.56 0.50 -3.86
N LEU A 157 -11.84 -0.66 -4.44
CA LEU A 157 -13.17 -1.25 -4.51
C LEU A 157 -14.20 -0.35 -5.21
N ILE A 158 -13.77 0.30 -6.30
CA ILE A 158 -14.62 1.14 -7.14
C ILE A 158 -15.23 0.25 -8.21
N PHE A 159 -16.55 0.01 -8.13
CA PHE A 159 -17.29 -0.87 -9.04
C PHE A 159 -18.38 -0.15 -9.83
N SER A 160 -18.54 1.16 -9.64
CA SER A 160 -19.51 1.96 -10.41
C SER A 160 -18.97 3.38 -10.73
N PRO A 161 -19.50 4.01 -11.79
CA PRO A 161 -19.17 5.41 -12.11
C PRO A 161 -19.48 6.37 -10.97
N GLU A 162 -20.58 6.13 -10.23
CA GLU A 162 -20.98 6.95 -9.08
C GLU A 162 -19.97 6.88 -7.94
N GLN A 163 -19.39 5.70 -7.70
CA GLN A 163 -18.31 5.56 -6.72
C GLN A 163 -17.06 6.32 -7.16
N ALA A 164 -16.68 6.22 -8.44
CA ALA A 164 -15.53 6.94 -8.97
C ALA A 164 -15.67 8.46 -8.80
N ILE A 165 -16.86 9.02 -9.14
CA ILE A 165 -17.16 10.46 -8.98
C ILE A 165 -17.06 10.90 -7.51
N LYS A 166 -17.45 10.04 -6.56
CA LYS A 166 -17.37 10.38 -5.12
C LYS A 166 -15.95 10.33 -4.55
N CYS A 167 -15.02 9.67 -5.23
CA CYS A 167 -13.61 9.61 -4.83
C CYS A 167 -12.78 10.81 -5.34
N THR A 168 -13.34 11.63 -6.24
CA THR A 168 -12.71 12.82 -6.80
C THR A 168 -13.18 14.09 -6.10
#